data_e585173747f274f89f52998ab74882d7
#
_entry.id   e585173747f274f89f52998ab74882d7
#
_cell.length_a   1.000
_cell.length_b   1.000
_cell.length_c   1.000
_cell.angle_alpha   90.00
_cell.angle_beta   90.00
_cell.angle_gamma   90.00
#
_symmetry.space_group_name_H-M   'P 1'
#
loop_
_entity.id
_entity.type
_entity.pdbx_description
1 polymer ?
#
loop_
_entity_poly.entity_id
_entity_poly.type
_entity_poly.pdbx_seq_one_letter_code
_entity_poly.pdbx_strand_id
1 'polypeptide(L)'
;PEISEHDALWAPIIADLPQEAKDYLQRWDVAIALRDECQRLGEAVKTRRLELGISQRKLAKVVGISQREVCHIEQAKSNPTLSTQVKILSALGLKLEISSI
;
A
#
# COMPACT_ATOMS: atom_id res chain seq x y z
N PRO A 1 5.40 -12.06 -26.89
CA PRO A 1 6.23 -12.07 -25.71
C PRO A 1 6.44 -13.48 -25.16
N GLU A 2 7.59 -13.76 -24.68
CA GLU A 2 7.87 -15.06 -24.10
C GLU A 2 7.14 -15.23 -22.76
N ILE A 3 6.53 -16.39 -22.58
CA ILE A 3 5.87 -16.73 -21.30
C ILE A 3 6.98 -17.18 -20.34
N SER A 4 7.04 -16.58 -19.16
CA SER A 4 7.99 -16.96 -18.12
C SER A 4 7.66 -18.37 -17.60
N GLU A 5 8.65 -19.02 -16.94
CA GLU A 5 8.41 -20.32 -16.30
C GLU A 5 7.26 -20.25 -15.29
N HIS A 6 7.18 -19.15 -14.55
CA HIS A 6 6.10 -18.92 -13.60
C HIS A 6 4.74 -18.89 -14.30
N ASP A 7 4.63 -18.14 -15.41
CA ASP A 7 3.38 -18.05 -16.17
C ASP A 7 2.99 -19.37 -16.79
N ALA A 8 3.98 -20.12 -17.32
CA ALA A 8 3.73 -21.43 -17.90
C ALA A 8 3.18 -22.42 -16.84
N LEU A 9 3.71 -22.37 -15.63
CA LEU A 9 3.27 -23.23 -14.52
C LEU A 9 1.80 -22.95 -14.13
N TRP A 10 1.39 -21.69 -14.17
CA TRP A 10 0.05 -21.29 -13.74
C TRP A 10 -0.97 -21.23 -14.88
N ALA A 11 -0.54 -21.33 -16.15
CA ALA A 11 -1.42 -21.22 -17.31
C ALA A 11 -2.65 -22.14 -17.27
N PRO A 12 -2.52 -23.45 -16.90
CA PRO A 12 -3.69 -24.31 -16.82
C PRO A 12 -4.69 -23.88 -15.75
N ILE A 13 -4.21 -23.32 -14.65
CA ILE A 13 -5.06 -22.83 -13.56
C ILE A 13 -5.76 -21.55 -13.99
N ILE A 14 -5.04 -20.65 -14.64
CA ILE A 14 -5.58 -19.36 -15.15
C ILE A 14 -6.66 -19.62 -16.19
N ALA A 15 -6.51 -20.66 -17.03
CA ALA A 15 -7.48 -20.97 -18.08
C ALA A 15 -8.88 -21.26 -17.53
N ASP A 16 -8.99 -21.76 -16.30
CA ASP A 16 -10.28 -22.06 -15.66
C ASP A 16 -10.96 -20.85 -15.01
N LEU A 17 -10.28 -19.71 -15.00
CA LEU A 17 -10.86 -18.50 -14.39
C LEU A 17 -11.92 -17.85 -15.28
N PRO A 18 -12.90 -17.15 -14.69
CA PRO A 18 -13.82 -16.33 -15.47
C PRO A 18 -13.06 -15.24 -16.24
N GLN A 19 -13.62 -14.78 -17.35
CA GLN A 19 -12.95 -13.79 -18.19
C GLN A 19 -12.64 -12.50 -17.45
N GLU A 20 -13.50 -12.06 -16.56
CA GLU A 20 -13.25 -10.87 -15.74
C GLU A 20 -11.97 -11.00 -14.93
N ALA A 21 -11.76 -12.17 -14.29
CA ALA A 21 -10.55 -12.42 -13.53
C ALA A 21 -9.30 -12.44 -14.41
N LYS A 22 -9.41 -13.03 -15.63
CA LYS A 22 -8.30 -13.01 -16.59
C LYS A 22 -7.93 -11.61 -17.02
N ASP A 23 -8.93 -10.74 -17.19
CA ASP A 23 -8.71 -9.35 -17.57
C ASP A 23 -7.94 -8.59 -16.47
N TYR A 24 -8.24 -8.83 -15.21
CA TYR A 24 -7.50 -8.23 -14.11
C TYR A 24 -6.04 -8.71 -14.09
N LEU A 25 -5.81 -10.02 -14.33
CA LEU A 25 -4.47 -10.58 -14.35
C LEU A 25 -3.61 -10.00 -15.48
N GLN A 26 -4.21 -9.71 -16.65
CA GLN A 26 -3.50 -9.08 -17.76
C GLN A 26 -2.99 -7.68 -17.41
N ARG A 27 -3.67 -6.98 -16.50
CA ARG A 27 -3.31 -5.64 -16.06
C ARG A 27 -2.54 -5.66 -14.74
N TRP A 28 -2.21 -6.86 -14.26
CA TRP A 28 -1.58 -7.02 -12.95
C TRP A 28 -0.10 -6.63 -13.00
N ASP A 29 0.20 -5.47 -12.45
CA ASP A 29 1.56 -5.03 -12.18
C ASP A 29 1.67 -4.68 -10.70
N VAL A 30 2.16 -5.62 -9.92
CA VAL A 30 2.26 -5.49 -8.46
C VAL A 30 3.20 -4.35 -8.07
N ALA A 31 4.27 -4.15 -8.83
CA ALA A 31 5.24 -3.08 -8.52
C ALA A 31 4.61 -1.70 -8.66
N ILE A 32 3.83 -1.48 -9.72
CA ILE A 32 3.13 -0.21 -9.93
C ILE A 32 2.03 -0.03 -8.87
N ALA A 33 1.24 -1.05 -8.63
CA ALA A 33 0.16 -0.99 -7.63
C ALA A 33 0.71 -0.71 -6.24
N LEU A 34 1.82 -1.36 -5.85
CA LEU A 34 2.44 -1.15 -4.56
C LEU A 34 2.96 0.28 -4.42
N ARG A 35 3.63 0.80 -5.46
CA ARG A 35 4.13 2.17 -5.44
C ARG A 35 3.00 3.18 -5.30
N ASP A 36 1.91 2.99 -6.04
CA ASP A 36 0.76 3.89 -5.98
C ASP A 36 0.12 3.88 -4.59
N GLU A 37 -0.03 2.72 -3.98
CA GLU A 37 -0.58 2.62 -2.63
C GLU A 37 0.35 3.23 -1.57
N CYS A 38 1.66 3.06 -1.71
CA CYS A 38 2.62 3.70 -0.81
C CYS A 38 2.58 5.22 -0.92
N GLN A 39 2.41 5.76 -2.13
CA GLN A 39 2.25 7.20 -2.34
C GLN A 39 0.96 7.71 -1.72
N ARG A 40 -0.14 7.02 -1.93
CA ARG A 40 -1.44 7.39 -1.35
C ARG A 40 -1.40 7.39 0.17
N LEU A 41 -0.81 6.34 0.74
CA LEU A 41 -0.63 6.23 2.19
C LEU A 41 0.21 7.40 2.72
N GLY A 42 1.36 7.65 2.10
CA GLY A 42 2.27 8.71 2.51
C GLY A 42 1.63 10.09 2.45
N GLU A 43 0.92 10.39 1.38
CA GLU A 43 0.20 11.66 1.22
C GLU A 43 -0.91 11.83 2.25
N ALA A 44 -1.70 10.78 2.49
CA ALA A 44 -2.77 10.81 3.47
C ALA A 44 -2.21 11.05 4.88
N VAL A 45 -1.13 10.35 5.25
CA VAL A 45 -0.50 10.51 6.56
C VAL A 45 0.04 11.93 6.73
N LYS A 46 0.77 12.41 5.75
CA LYS A 46 1.38 13.75 5.80
C LYS A 46 0.32 14.85 5.86
N THR A 47 -0.67 14.80 4.99
CA THR A 47 -1.73 15.80 4.92
C THR A 47 -2.49 15.87 6.24
N ARG A 48 -2.92 14.72 6.73
CA ARG A 48 -3.70 14.69 7.97
C ARG A 48 -2.88 15.09 9.19
N ARG A 49 -1.61 14.67 9.22
CA ARG A 49 -0.70 15.07 10.30
C ARG A 49 -0.55 16.59 10.36
N LEU A 50 -0.35 17.22 9.20
CA LEU A 50 -0.22 18.68 9.13
C LEU A 50 -1.51 19.38 9.50
N GLU A 51 -2.65 18.87 9.08
CA GLU A 51 -3.96 19.42 9.46
C GLU A 51 -4.15 19.41 10.98
N LEU A 52 -3.67 18.36 11.65
CA LEU A 52 -3.78 18.22 13.10
C LEU A 52 -2.66 18.94 13.86
N GLY A 53 -1.69 19.51 13.14
CA GLY A 53 -0.56 20.19 13.77
C GLY A 53 0.38 19.29 14.54
N ILE A 54 0.48 18.02 14.15
CA ILE A 54 1.33 17.02 14.81
C ILE A 54 2.66 16.90 14.07
N SER A 55 3.77 16.87 14.82
CA SER A 55 5.09 16.61 14.23
C SER A 55 5.26 15.13 13.90
N GLN A 56 6.18 14.81 12.96
CA GLN A 56 6.54 13.43 12.67
C GLN A 56 7.02 12.70 13.93
N ARG A 57 7.81 13.39 14.74
CA ARG A 57 8.36 12.83 15.98
C ARG A 57 7.25 12.45 16.97
N LYS A 58 6.27 13.32 17.12
CA LYS A 58 5.16 13.07 18.03
C LYS A 58 4.29 11.92 17.53
N LEU A 59 3.99 11.90 16.24
CA LEU A 59 3.23 10.81 15.63
C LEU A 59 3.96 9.47 15.81
N ALA A 60 5.28 9.45 15.61
CA ALA A 60 6.09 8.27 15.79
C ALA A 60 5.96 7.71 17.22
N LYS A 61 6.01 8.59 18.22
CA LYS A 61 5.86 8.19 19.63
C LYS A 61 4.49 7.57 19.90
N VAL A 62 3.44 8.18 19.40
CA VAL A 62 2.06 7.71 19.60
C VAL A 62 1.85 6.34 18.97
N VAL A 63 2.38 6.15 17.76
CA VAL A 63 2.23 4.89 17.01
C VAL A 63 3.18 3.81 17.49
N GLY A 64 4.30 4.19 18.10
CA GLY A 64 5.31 3.24 18.59
C GLY A 64 6.30 2.81 17.51
N ILE A 65 6.60 3.70 16.58
CA ILE A 65 7.61 3.49 15.53
C ILE A 65 8.65 4.62 15.59
N SER A 66 9.71 4.49 14.80
CA SER A 66 10.73 5.55 14.76
C SER A 66 10.25 6.74 13.91
N GLN A 67 10.81 7.92 14.18
CA GLN A 67 10.56 9.10 13.35
C GLN A 67 11.04 8.85 11.92
N ARG A 68 12.14 8.13 11.75
CA ARG A 68 12.65 7.76 10.43
C ARG A 68 11.62 6.96 9.65
N GLU A 69 10.93 6.03 10.31
CA GLU A 69 9.87 5.24 9.67
C GLU A 69 8.71 6.13 9.23
N VAL A 70 8.27 7.06 10.07
CA VAL A 70 7.23 8.02 9.68
C VAL A 70 7.65 8.83 8.45
N CYS A 71 8.90 9.32 8.48
CA CYS A 71 9.45 10.07 7.36
C CYS A 71 9.44 9.24 6.06
N HIS A 72 9.89 8.00 6.13
CA HIS A 72 9.92 7.10 4.98
C HIS A 72 8.52 6.78 4.46
N ILE A 73 7.56 6.58 5.35
CA ILE A 73 6.15 6.35 4.96
C ILE A 73 5.62 7.55 4.17
N GLU A 74 5.85 8.77 4.66
CA GLU A 74 5.38 9.99 4.01
C GLU A 74 6.06 10.24 2.66
N GLN A 75 7.28 9.76 2.48
CA GLN A 75 8.02 9.88 1.22
C GLN A 75 7.80 8.70 0.27
N ALA A 76 6.94 7.74 0.64
CA ALA A 76 6.69 6.52 -0.12
C ALA A 76 7.97 5.68 -0.32
N LYS A 77 8.89 5.71 0.65
CA LYS A 77 10.14 4.94 0.64
C LYS A 77 10.07 3.70 1.51
N SER A 78 8.96 3.49 2.19
CA SER A 78 8.76 2.35 3.09
C SER A 78 7.56 1.55 2.63
N ASN A 79 7.62 0.25 2.91
CA ASN A 79 6.49 -0.67 2.70
C ASN A 79 6.07 -1.18 4.07
N PRO A 80 5.28 -0.38 4.83
CA PRO A 80 4.91 -0.75 6.18
C PRO A 80 3.97 -1.95 6.21
N THR A 81 4.04 -2.71 7.29
CA THR A 81 3.10 -3.83 7.49
C THR A 81 1.68 -3.29 7.63
N LEU A 82 0.70 -4.16 7.40
CA LEU A 82 -0.70 -3.80 7.58
C LEU A 82 -0.96 -3.30 9.01
N SER A 83 -0.35 -3.94 10.00
CA SER A 83 -0.47 -3.51 11.40
C SER A 83 0.01 -2.07 11.59
N THR A 84 1.16 -1.72 11.03
CA THR A 84 1.69 -0.36 11.10
C THR A 84 0.79 0.63 10.37
N GLN A 85 0.28 0.26 9.20
CA GLN A 85 -0.65 1.11 8.44
C GLN A 85 -1.91 1.41 9.25
N VAL A 86 -2.51 0.39 9.85
CA VAL A 86 -3.72 0.57 10.67
C VAL A 86 -3.44 1.46 11.87
N LYS A 87 -2.32 1.24 12.54
CA LYS A 87 -1.94 2.05 13.71
C LYS A 87 -1.77 3.52 13.38
N ILE A 88 -1.01 3.83 12.31
CA ILE A 88 -0.72 5.21 11.93
C ILE A 88 -1.97 5.92 11.42
N LEU A 89 -2.78 5.25 10.63
CA LEU A 89 -4.03 5.83 10.11
C LEU A 89 -5.04 6.06 11.24
N SER A 90 -5.19 5.09 12.13
CA SER A 90 -6.11 5.23 13.27
C SER A 90 -5.73 6.38 14.18
N ALA A 91 -4.42 6.59 14.41
CA ALA A 91 -3.94 7.71 15.21
C ALA A 91 -4.28 9.08 14.59
N LEU A 92 -4.51 9.12 13.29
CA LEU A 92 -4.87 10.33 12.55
C LEU A 92 -6.37 10.44 12.26
N GLY A 93 -7.17 9.52 12.78
CA GLY A 93 -8.60 9.48 12.51
C GLY A 93 -8.97 9.01 11.13
N LEU A 94 -8.07 8.28 10.47
CA LEU A 94 -8.27 7.74 9.15
C LEU A 94 -8.50 6.23 9.21
N LYS A 95 -9.07 5.69 8.15
CA LYS A 95 -9.36 4.26 8.04
C LYS A 95 -8.85 3.72 6.72
N LEU A 96 -8.27 2.53 6.77
CA LEU A 96 -7.89 1.79 5.58
C LEU A 96 -9.14 1.11 5.00
N GLU A 97 -9.44 1.38 3.73
CA GLU A 97 -10.59 0.78 3.05
C GLU A 97 -10.14 0.04 1.80
N ILE A 98 -10.86 -1.05 1.51
CA ILE A 98 -10.68 -1.83 0.29
C ILE A 98 -11.85 -1.54 -0.63
N SER A 99 -11.54 -1.16 -1.87
CA SER A 99 -12.54 -0.87 -2.88
C SER A 99 -12.25 -1.67 -4.14
N SER A 100 -13.29 -1.88 -4.96
CA SER A 100 -13.08 -2.52 -6.27
C SER A 100 -12.33 -1.59 -7.21
N ILE A 101 -11.64 -2.21 -8.15
CA ILE A 101 -10.86 -1.50 -9.17
C ILE A 101 -11.79 -0.80 -10.16
#